data_b09f605a5b96afaaa1982e0bed112d53
#
_entry.id   b09f605a5b96afaaa1982e0bed112d53
#
_cell.length_a   1.000
_cell.length_b   1.000
_cell.length_c   1.000
_cell.angle_alpha   90.00
_cell.angle_beta   90.00
_cell.angle_gamma   90.00
#
_symmetry.space_group_name_H-M   'P 1'
#
loop_
_entity.id
_entity.type
_entity.pdbx_description
1 polymer ?
#
loop_
_entity_poly.entity_id
_entity_poly.type
_entity_poly.pdbx_seq_one_letter_code
_entity_poly.pdbx_strand_id
1 'polypeptide(L)'
;MIQPPSAQSHTDSILWALPFGHMEWELTPPAVQDYIKHQNQQIAQLQTQIAQLQQQVETLQGRVEQTSQTSSKPPSSDSPFNKPKRQKRNASGKRGGQKGHRGKGPTLLSPTEVHLIEPGPCACGHGHLVSLSPYHTHQVIELPPIEMDIHHFVLQQGQCQGCGRHLKAQVPSAHQAGYGPRLTALIGELAGIHRTSWRLVQDFCHSVLHIPISLGAVQKVINRVSQAIVPHYEAIATLARQAPVGYIDETPWYCHNTLQWLWTMTTATVSLYLIHPNRSKDAFLALIEEWQGILVSDGYGVYQRWVESRQTCLAHRIRSARGLSQKRDTQLAACGTWALKELQALCHMAKAPPSGGEWSAWYARFCRLLKRYHERLDDAGRLTRRLQREMASLWVFLREQGVEPTNNRAERSLRCAVMWRKSSSGTDSEAGNRWVERTLSLRQTCRQLGQSTFGALVDAVTSFFQGRQPDLAWLY
;
A
#
# COMPACT_ATOMS: atom_id res chain seq x y z
N MET A 1 -7.20 33.80 -45.89
CA MET A 1 -7.30 32.78 -46.97
C MET A 1 -5.95 32.71 -47.67
N ILE A 2 -5.11 31.75 -47.31
CA ILE A 2 -3.85 31.47 -48.01
C ILE A 2 -4.08 30.15 -48.71
N GLN A 3 -4.01 30.20 -50.06
CA GLN A 3 -4.16 29.03 -50.95
C GLN A 3 -2.99 28.04 -50.69
N PRO A 4 -3.22 26.72 -50.79
CA PRO A 4 -2.13 25.75 -50.72
C PRO A 4 -1.28 25.83 -51.98
N PRO A 5 0.04 25.60 -51.92
CA PRO A 5 0.91 25.62 -53.07
C PRO A 5 0.60 24.46 -53.99
N SER A 6 0.62 24.78 -55.32
CA SER A 6 0.28 23.91 -56.44
C SER A 6 1.20 22.68 -56.52
N ALA A 7 0.66 21.58 -57.06
CA ALA A 7 1.28 20.26 -57.19
C ALA A 7 2.58 20.19 -58.05
N GLN A 8 3.12 21.30 -58.46
CA GLN A 8 4.37 21.38 -59.24
C GLN A 8 5.66 21.33 -58.45
N SER A 9 5.59 21.52 -57.06
CA SER A 9 6.81 21.60 -56.25
C SER A 9 7.39 20.25 -55.80
N HIS A 10 6.68 19.14 -55.97
CA HIS A 10 7.17 17.82 -55.51
C HIS A 10 8.05 17.09 -56.54
N THR A 11 7.93 17.42 -57.84
CA THR A 11 8.77 16.84 -58.88
C THR A 11 10.16 17.46 -58.94
N ASP A 12 10.29 18.75 -58.63
CA ASP A 12 11.59 19.43 -58.59
C ASP A 12 12.49 19.01 -57.45
N SER A 13 11.92 18.70 -56.29
CA SER A 13 12.71 18.27 -55.09
C SER A 13 13.33 16.86 -55.24
N ILE A 14 12.78 16.01 -56.09
CA ILE A 14 13.29 14.65 -56.33
C ILE A 14 14.50 14.69 -57.31
N LEU A 15 14.49 15.63 -58.26
CA LEU A 15 15.56 15.78 -59.26
C LEU A 15 16.89 16.24 -58.68
N TRP A 16 16.90 17.01 -57.58
CA TRP A 16 18.11 17.47 -56.88
C TRP A 16 18.83 16.40 -56.07
N ALA A 17 18.18 15.26 -55.79
CA ALA A 17 18.74 14.14 -55.05
C ALA A 17 19.36 13.03 -55.91
N LEU A 18 19.27 13.17 -57.23
CA LEU A 18 19.84 12.18 -58.14
C LEU A 18 21.34 12.49 -58.42
N PRO A 19 22.20 11.47 -58.55
CA PRO A 19 23.63 11.65 -58.78
C PRO A 19 23.98 12.08 -60.24
N PHE A 20 23.00 12.47 -61.05
CA PHE A 20 23.14 12.86 -62.44
C PHE A 20 22.23 14.06 -62.74
N GLY A 21 22.59 14.84 -63.84
CA GLY A 21 21.93 16.12 -64.11
C GLY A 21 20.60 15.99 -64.84
N HIS A 22 19.87 17.13 -65.00
CA HIS A 22 18.54 17.21 -65.63
C HIS A 22 18.50 16.67 -67.05
N MET A 23 19.53 16.96 -67.85
CA MET A 23 19.63 16.47 -69.26
C MET A 23 19.77 14.95 -69.33
N GLU A 24 20.50 14.34 -68.40
CA GLU A 24 20.66 12.87 -68.34
C GLU A 24 19.35 12.19 -67.89
N TRP A 25 18.56 12.85 -67.04
CA TRP A 25 17.25 12.40 -66.67
C TRP A 25 16.27 12.38 -67.86
N GLU A 26 16.26 13.43 -68.66
CA GLU A 26 15.39 13.52 -69.87
C GLU A 26 15.74 12.49 -70.94
N LEU A 27 17.01 12.11 -71.06
CA LEU A 27 17.48 11.06 -71.93
C LEU A 27 17.22 9.63 -71.47
N THR A 28 16.78 9.48 -70.21
CA THR A 28 16.47 8.18 -69.61
C THR A 28 15.12 7.66 -70.14
N PRO A 29 15.00 6.38 -70.54
CA PRO A 29 13.74 5.82 -71.01
C PRO A 29 12.60 6.00 -69.95
N PRO A 30 11.38 6.36 -70.41
CA PRO A 30 10.26 6.61 -69.47
C PRO A 30 10.01 5.48 -68.46
N ALA A 31 10.11 4.24 -68.89
CA ALA A 31 9.94 3.07 -68.00
C ALA A 31 10.97 3.02 -66.88
N VAL A 32 12.20 3.50 -67.12
CA VAL A 32 13.26 3.58 -66.12
C VAL A 32 13.01 4.76 -65.14
N GLN A 33 12.55 5.89 -65.65
CA GLN A 33 12.16 7.05 -64.89
C GLN A 33 11.02 6.66 -63.92
N ASP A 34 10.03 5.95 -64.38
CA ASP A 34 8.89 5.52 -63.55
C ASP A 34 9.31 4.49 -62.52
N TYR A 35 10.22 3.59 -62.84
CA TYR A 35 10.81 2.68 -61.90
C TYR A 35 11.58 3.41 -60.79
N ILE A 36 12.43 4.38 -61.13
CA ILE A 36 13.20 5.19 -60.16
C ILE A 36 12.25 6.00 -59.29
N LYS A 37 11.20 6.62 -59.81
CA LYS A 37 10.19 7.32 -59.02
C LYS A 37 9.48 6.38 -58.05
N HIS A 38 9.11 5.19 -58.49
CA HIS A 38 8.49 4.17 -57.66
C HIS A 38 9.42 3.72 -56.52
N GLN A 39 10.71 3.46 -56.83
CA GLN A 39 11.71 3.10 -55.81
C GLN A 39 11.91 4.23 -54.79
N ASN A 40 11.98 5.49 -55.23
CA ASN A 40 12.10 6.63 -54.32
C ASN A 40 10.87 6.80 -53.40
N GLN A 41 9.67 6.54 -53.94
CA GLN A 41 8.46 6.50 -53.10
C GLN A 41 8.49 5.39 -52.05
N GLN A 42 8.95 4.19 -52.44
CA GLN A 42 9.13 3.09 -51.46
C GLN A 42 10.18 3.42 -50.42
N ILE A 43 11.31 4.00 -50.79
CA ILE A 43 12.37 4.44 -49.88
C ILE A 43 11.81 5.47 -48.87
N ALA A 44 11.07 6.48 -49.33
CA ALA A 44 10.45 7.48 -48.49
C ALA A 44 9.43 6.86 -47.51
N GLN A 45 8.63 5.89 -47.96
CA GLN A 45 7.70 5.14 -47.09
C GLN A 45 8.45 4.32 -46.05
N LEU A 46 9.50 3.60 -46.46
CA LEU A 46 10.33 2.82 -45.54
C LEU A 46 11.04 3.69 -44.51
N GLN A 47 11.58 4.84 -44.89
CA GLN A 47 12.18 5.82 -43.98
C GLN A 47 11.17 6.32 -42.97
N THR A 48 9.93 6.58 -43.37
CA THR A 48 8.84 6.99 -42.47
C THR A 48 8.49 5.86 -41.46
N GLN A 49 8.42 4.62 -41.94
CA GLN A 49 8.18 3.46 -41.09
C GLN A 49 9.32 3.24 -40.09
N ILE A 50 10.57 3.36 -40.51
CA ILE A 50 11.76 3.25 -39.64
C ILE A 50 11.69 4.32 -38.53
N ALA A 51 11.39 5.57 -38.89
CA ALA A 51 11.26 6.65 -37.89
C ALA A 51 10.14 6.35 -36.87
N GLN A 52 8.99 5.84 -37.35
CA GLN A 52 7.89 5.44 -36.44
C GLN A 52 8.28 4.28 -35.53
N LEU A 53 8.94 3.26 -36.06
CA LEU A 53 9.42 2.12 -35.26
C LEU A 53 10.48 2.54 -34.26
N GLN A 54 11.40 3.40 -34.63
CA GLN A 54 12.40 3.95 -33.69
C GLN A 54 11.72 4.69 -32.54
N GLN A 55 10.71 5.51 -32.84
CA GLN A 55 9.93 6.21 -31.80
C GLN A 55 9.17 5.22 -30.89
N GLN A 56 8.62 4.14 -31.45
CA GLN A 56 7.96 3.10 -30.66
C GLN A 56 8.96 2.37 -29.76
N VAL A 57 10.14 2.02 -30.28
CA VAL A 57 11.21 1.36 -29.50
C VAL A 57 11.66 2.26 -28.34
N GLU A 58 11.91 3.55 -28.57
CA GLU A 58 12.24 4.49 -27.50
C GLU A 58 11.14 4.58 -26.44
N THR A 59 9.89 4.62 -26.90
CA THR A 59 8.73 4.65 -25.98
C THR A 59 8.66 3.39 -25.11
N LEU A 60 8.84 2.22 -25.73
CA LEU A 60 8.83 0.93 -25.02
C LEU A 60 10.03 0.78 -24.09
N GLN A 61 11.23 1.16 -24.51
CA GLN A 61 12.41 1.18 -23.65
C GLN A 61 12.20 2.09 -22.43
N GLY A 62 11.65 3.29 -22.64
CA GLY A 62 11.30 4.20 -21.56
C GLY A 62 10.26 3.62 -20.57
N ARG A 63 9.34 2.76 -21.04
CA ARG A 63 8.39 2.05 -20.16
C ARG A 63 9.05 0.92 -19.37
N VAL A 64 9.99 0.19 -19.98
CA VAL A 64 10.73 -0.91 -19.33
C VAL A 64 11.68 -0.36 -18.24
N GLU A 65 12.32 0.77 -18.49
CA GLU A 65 13.23 1.42 -17.54
C GLU A 65 12.50 2.11 -16.36
N GLN A 66 11.17 2.26 -16.41
CA GLN A 66 10.41 2.85 -15.33
C GLN A 66 10.39 1.95 -14.08
N THR A 67 10.89 2.48 -12.96
CA THR A 67 10.86 1.86 -11.64
C THR A 67 9.84 2.56 -10.72
N SER A 68 9.57 1.97 -9.57
CA SER A 68 8.75 2.60 -8.52
C SER A 68 9.33 3.92 -7.99
N GLN A 69 10.60 4.22 -8.26
CA GLN A 69 11.24 5.47 -7.88
C GLN A 69 11.07 6.59 -8.91
N THR A 70 10.84 6.23 -10.16
CA THR A 70 10.75 7.16 -11.30
C THR A 70 9.35 7.24 -11.91
N SER A 71 8.41 6.45 -11.40
CA SER A 71 7.03 6.41 -11.87
C SER A 71 6.05 6.14 -10.73
N SER A 72 4.75 6.11 -11.04
CA SER A 72 3.71 5.72 -10.09
C SER A 72 3.54 4.19 -9.94
N LYS A 73 4.45 3.38 -10.52
CA LYS A 73 4.41 1.93 -10.35
C LYS A 73 4.62 1.56 -8.89
N PRO A 74 3.88 0.58 -8.35
CA PRO A 74 4.10 0.11 -7.00
C PRO A 74 5.47 -0.58 -6.88
N PRO A 75 6.15 -0.51 -5.71
CA PRO A 75 7.45 -1.18 -5.50
C PRO A 75 7.44 -2.68 -5.78
N SER A 76 6.26 -3.30 -5.75
CA SER A 76 6.08 -4.72 -6.05
C SER A 76 6.17 -5.07 -7.52
N SER A 77 6.09 -4.09 -8.41
CA SER A 77 6.26 -4.28 -9.87
C SER A 77 7.71 -4.11 -10.34
N ASP A 78 8.62 -3.67 -9.46
CA ASP A 78 10.05 -3.62 -9.76
C ASP A 78 10.61 -5.05 -9.85
N SER A 79 11.41 -5.31 -10.88
CA SER A 79 12.12 -6.58 -11.00
C SER A 79 13.00 -6.83 -9.76
N PRO A 80 13.00 -8.02 -9.16
CA PRO A 80 13.87 -8.33 -8.03
C PRO A 80 15.36 -8.21 -8.39
N PHE A 81 15.70 -8.32 -9.68
CA PHE A 81 17.07 -8.19 -10.18
C PHE A 81 17.50 -6.75 -10.45
N ASN A 82 16.56 -5.85 -10.71
CA ASN A 82 16.79 -4.42 -10.99
C ASN A 82 16.45 -3.52 -9.79
N LYS A 83 16.53 -4.03 -8.56
CA LYS A 83 16.37 -3.17 -7.39
C LYS A 83 17.44 -2.09 -7.46
N PRO A 84 17.05 -0.80 -7.55
CA PRO A 84 18.03 0.28 -7.53
C PRO A 84 18.87 0.11 -6.28
N LYS A 85 20.19 0.00 -6.47
CA LYS A 85 21.13 -0.04 -5.34
C LYS A 85 20.79 1.16 -4.48
N ARG A 86 20.36 0.92 -3.25
CA ARG A 86 20.23 2.01 -2.27
C ARG A 86 21.55 2.77 -2.33
N GLN A 87 21.53 4.03 -2.75
CA GLN A 87 22.70 4.87 -2.62
C GLN A 87 23.14 4.72 -1.16
N LYS A 88 24.28 4.07 -0.98
CA LYS A 88 24.88 4.02 0.34
C LYS A 88 25.00 5.49 0.71
N ARG A 89 24.20 5.97 1.66
CA ARG A 89 24.56 7.18 2.37
C ARG A 89 26.03 6.96 2.70
N ASN A 90 26.88 7.89 2.32
CA ASN A 90 28.28 7.90 2.76
C ASN A 90 28.23 7.93 4.28
N ALA A 91 28.05 6.75 4.87
CA ALA A 91 28.12 6.56 6.30
C ALA A 91 29.62 6.60 6.59
N SER A 92 30.11 7.77 6.91
CA SER A 92 31.43 7.98 7.50
C SER A 92 31.57 7.30 8.88
N GLY A 93 30.54 6.56 9.32
CA GLY A 93 30.51 5.83 10.57
C GLY A 93 30.76 4.32 10.39
N LYS A 94 31.56 3.73 11.25
CA LYS A 94 31.72 2.28 11.40
C LYS A 94 30.34 1.64 11.66
N ARG A 95 30.11 0.43 11.10
CA ARG A 95 28.91 -0.36 11.42
C ARG A 95 28.91 -0.69 12.91
N GLY A 96 27.83 -0.34 13.61
CA GLY A 96 27.68 -0.55 15.05
C GLY A 96 27.29 0.72 15.79
N GLY A 97 27.19 0.65 17.11
CA GLY A 97 26.91 1.81 17.96
C GLY A 97 28.01 2.88 17.82
N GLN A 98 27.61 4.10 17.52
CA GLN A 98 28.53 5.24 17.47
C GLN A 98 28.97 5.63 18.90
N LYS A 99 30.16 6.27 19.05
CA LYS A 99 30.63 6.76 20.36
C LYS A 99 29.55 7.66 20.99
N GLY A 100 29.08 7.30 22.19
CA GLY A 100 27.96 7.98 22.87
C GLY A 100 26.56 7.39 22.60
N HIS A 101 26.41 6.36 21.74
CA HIS A 101 25.15 5.65 21.59
C HIS A 101 24.89 4.83 22.86
N ARG A 102 23.87 5.19 23.62
CA ARG A 102 23.35 4.33 24.69
C ARG A 102 22.70 3.11 24.04
N GLY A 103 23.36 1.95 24.18
CA GLY A 103 22.76 0.66 23.73
C GLY A 103 21.41 0.49 24.42
N LYS A 104 20.35 0.20 23.65
CA LYS A 104 19.11 -0.29 24.24
C LYS A 104 19.32 -1.77 24.54
N GLY A 105 19.58 -2.10 25.79
CA GLY A 105 19.48 -3.47 26.27
C GLY A 105 18.01 -3.96 26.19
N PRO A 106 17.77 -5.27 26.25
CA PRO A 106 16.41 -5.80 26.35
C PRO A 106 15.71 -5.22 27.58
N THR A 107 14.43 -4.88 27.44
CA THR A 107 13.61 -4.46 28.60
C THR A 107 13.45 -5.66 29.51
N LEU A 108 13.84 -5.50 30.76
CA LEU A 108 13.60 -6.52 31.78
C LEU A 108 12.10 -6.56 32.11
N LEU A 109 11.54 -7.77 32.07
CA LEU A 109 10.18 -8.06 32.48
C LEU A 109 10.16 -8.37 33.99
N SER A 110 8.99 -8.31 34.61
CA SER A 110 8.81 -8.79 35.98
C SER A 110 9.13 -10.29 36.04
N PRO A 111 10.10 -10.72 36.87
CA PRO A 111 10.50 -12.12 36.93
C PRO A 111 9.42 -12.97 37.60
N THR A 112 9.26 -14.20 37.16
CA THR A 112 8.53 -15.26 37.87
C THR A 112 9.41 -15.92 38.91
N GLU A 113 10.73 -16.03 38.66
CA GLU A 113 11.73 -16.55 39.54
C GLU A 113 12.98 -15.70 39.51
N VAL A 114 13.70 -15.62 40.64
CA VAL A 114 14.98 -14.92 40.79
C VAL A 114 16.02 -15.86 41.33
N HIS A 115 17.07 -16.09 40.55
CA HIS A 115 18.22 -16.87 40.93
C HIS A 115 19.39 -15.93 41.19
N LEU A 116 19.87 -15.89 42.45
CA LEU A 116 21.09 -15.21 42.81
C LEU A 116 22.27 -16.15 42.57
N ILE A 117 23.15 -15.72 41.67
CA ILE A 117 24.34 -16.48 41.30
C ILE A 117 25.56 -15.79 41.88
N GLU A 118 26.22 -16.46 42.80
CA GLU A 118 27.43 -15.97 43.42
C GLU A 118 28.65 -16.30 42.54
N PRO A 119 29.70 -15.46 42.61
CA PRO A 119 30.95 -15.78 41.96
C PRO A 119 31.56 -17.05 42.54
N GLY A 120 32.25 -17.78 41.68
CA GLY A 120 33.07 -18.93 42.13
C GLY A 120 34.21 -18.50 43.04
N PRO A 121 34.92 -19.49 43.67
CA PRO A 121 36.06 -19.21 44.56
C PRO A 121 37.15 -18.41 43.84
N CYS A 122 37.78 -17.50 44.58
CA CYS A 122 38.88 -16.70 44.05
C CYS A 122 40.09 -17.60 43.73
N ALA A 123 40.78 -17.30 42.64
CA ALA A 123 41.99 -18.02 42.21
C ALA A 123 43.13 -17.99 43.25
N CYS A 124 43.09 -17.12 44.23
CA CYS A 124 44.03 -17.07 45.36
C CYS A 124 43.78 -18.11 46.44
N GLY A 125 42.70 -18.91 46.35
CA GLY A 125 42.34 -19.97 47.29
C GLY A 125 41.45 -19.50 48.45
N HIS A 126 41.13 -18.20 48.61
CA HIS A 126 40.19 -17.73 49.59
C HIS A 126 38.73 -17.91 49.13
N GLY A 127 37.95 -18.64 49.93
CA GLY A 127 36.56 -18.95 49.61
C GLY A 127 35.52 -17.93 50.07
N HIS A 128 35.90 -16.93 50.88
CA HIS A 128 34.96 -15.95 51.41
C HIS A 128 34.99 -14.64 50.62
N LEU A 129 33.82 -14.28 50.05
CA LEU A 129 33.60 -13.02 49.36
C LEU A 129 32.81 -12.08 50.30
N VAL A 130 33.18 -10.82 50.34
CA VAL A 130 32.49 -9.78 51.12
C VAL A 130 31.86 -8.77 50.19
N SER A 131 30.81 -8.07 50.63
CA SER A 131 30.12 -7.00 49.89
C SER A 131 29.57 -7.44 48.53
N LEU A 132 28.96 -8.63 48.45
CA LEU A 132 28.25 -9.11 47.29
C LEU A 132 27.15 -8.11 46.88
N SER A 133 27.16 -7.70 45.61
CA SER A 133 26.14 -6.83 45.05
C SER A 133 25.85 -7.21 43.60
N PRO A 134 24.58 -7.08 43.15
CA PRO A 134 24.23 -7.32 41.77
C PRO A 134 24.95 -6.34 40.85
N TYR A 135 25.64 -6.82 39.80
CA TYR A 135 26.26 -6.00 38.78
C TYR A 135 25.56 -6.10 37.42
N HIS A 136 24.84 -7.20 37.18
CA HIS A 136 24.14 -7.43 35.93
C HIS A 136 22.98 -8.38 36.14
N THR A 137 21.86 -8.18 35.42
CA THR A 137 20.73 -9.09 35.36
C THR A 137 20.65 -9.73 33.99
N HIS A 138 20.79 -11.04 33.93
CA HIS A 138 20.55 -11.84 32.73
C HIS A 138 19.13 -12.39 32.78
N GLN A 139 18.32 -12.09 31.74
CA GLN A 139 16.94 -12.55 31.66
C GLN A 139 16.82 -13.68 30.63
N VAL A 140 16.23 -14.79 31.06
CA VAL A 140 15.79 -15.89 30.18
C VAL A 140 14.26 -15.90 30.21
N ILE A 141 13.63 -15.96 29.04
CA ILE A 141 12.18 -16.05 28.90
C ILE A 141 11.89 -17.41 28.28
N GLU A 142 11.13 -18.22 28.98
CA GLU A 142 10.73 -19.57 28.54
C GLU A 142 9.22 -19.66 28.36
N LEU A 143 8.78 -20.48 27.41
CA LEU A 143 7.39 -20.83 27.21
C LEU A 143 7.09 -22.11 28.02
N PRO A 144 6.28 -22.05 29.08
CA PRO A 144 5.90 -23.26 29.80
C PRO A 144 5.03 -24.18 28.94
N PRO A 145 4.87 -25.46 29.31
CA PRO A 145 3.91 -26.35 28.66
C PRO A 145 2.52 -25.72 28.61
N ILE A 146 1.90 -25.77 27.41
CA ILE A 146 0.56 -25.20 27.21
C ILE A 146 -0.47 -26.29 27.47
N GLU A 147 -1.27 -26.14 28.51
CA GLU A 147 -2.38 -27.03 28.83
C GLU A 147 -3.71 -26.37 28.45
N MET A 148 -4.63 -27.18 27.93
CA MET A 148 -5.97 -26.74 27.51
C MET A 148 -7.01 -27.04 28.57
N ASP A 149 -7.88 -26.07 28.88
CA ASP A 149 -9.08 -26.29 29.67
C ASP A 149 -10.11 -27.05 28.81
N ILE A 150 -10.46 -28.28 29.23
CA ILE A 150 -11.41 -29.13 28.53
C ILE A 150 -12.67 -29.30 29.39
N HIS A 151 -13.80 -28.81 28.87
CA HIS A 151 -15.10 -28.90 29.51
C HIS A 151 -16.01 -29.89 28.79
N HIS A 152 -16.54 -30.89 29.52
CA HIS A 152 -17.55 -31.81 29.02
C HIS A 152 -18.92 -31.42 29.53
N PHE A 153 -19.85 -31.09 28.66
CA PHE A 153 -21.26 -30.86 28.97
C PHE A 153 -22.03 -32.16 28.69
N VAL A 154 -22.30 -32.90 29.76
CA VAL A 154 -23.08 -34.18 29.71
C VAL A 154 -24.56 -33.86 29.73
N LEU A 155 -25.22 -33.97 28.56
CA LEU A 155 -26.62 -33.64 28.41
C LEU A 155 -27.51 -34.84 28.83
N GLN A 156 -28.39 -34.59 29.80
CA GLN A 156 -29.31 -35.56 30.32
C GLN A 156 -30.62 -35.59 29.51
N GLN A 157 -31.26 -36.73 29.43
CA GLN A 157 -32.63 -36.89 28.92
C GLN A 157 -33.47 -37.60 29.96
N GLY A 158 -34.78 -37.35 29.96
CA GLY A 158 -35.72 -37.99 30.85
C GLY A 158 -37.15 -37.97 30.28
N GLN A 159 -38.04 -38.72 30.91
CA GLN A 159 -39.46 -38.77 30.57
C GLN A 159 -40.26 -38.04 31.64
N CYS A 160 -41.19 -37.17 31.25
CA CYS A 160 -42.10 -36.49 32.19
C CYS A 160 -43.13 -37.51 32.72
N GLN A 161 -43.17 -37.67 34.02
CA GLN A 161 -44.12 -38.60 34.68
C GLN A 161 -45.58 -38.19 34.50
N GLY A 162 -45.88 -36.89 34.34
CA GLY A 162 -47.25 -36.41 34.20
C GLY A 162 -47.84 -36.54 32.79
N CYS A 163 -47.02 -36.38 31.72
CA CYS A 163 -47.53 -36.41 30.33
C CYS A 163 -46.80 -37.38 29.41
N GLY A 164 -45.81 -38.15 29.91
CA GLY A 164 -45.03 -39.11 29.11
C GLY A 164 -44.06 -38.52 28.09
N ARG A 165 -43.97 -37.18 27.99
CA ARG A 165 -43.11 -36.53 26.96
C ARG A 165 -41.63 -36.72 27.31
N HIS A 166 -40.84 -37.13 26.32
CA HIS A 166 -39.38 -37.15 26.39
C HIS A 166 -38.78 -35.74 26.29
N LEU A 167 -37.95 -35.38 27.22
CA LEU A 167 -37.24 -34.11 27.26
C LEU A 167 -35.72 -34.37 27.16
N LYS A 168 -35.03 -33.53 26.44
CA LYS A 168 -33.58 -33.56 26.27
C LYS A 168 -33.01 -32.21 26.65
N ALA A 169 -31.96 -32.21 27.46
CA ALA A 169 -31.20 -31.01 27.75
C ALA A 169 -30.51 -30.49 26.47
N GLN A 170 -30.30 -29.19 26.43
CA GLN A 170 -29.58 -28.52 25.33
C GLN A 170 -28.28 -27.93 25.84
N VAL A 171 -27.25 -27.85 24.97
CA VAL A 171 -26.02 -27.15 25.29
C VAL A 171 -26.34 -25.67 25.50
N PRO A 172 -25.85 -25.03 26.60
CA PRO A 172 -26.03 -23.60 26.79
C PRO A 172 -25.54 -22.80 25.58
N SER A 173 -26.25 -21.73 25.24
CA SER A 173 -25.97 -20.92 24.01
C SER A 173 -24.52 -20.46 23.92
N ALA A 174 -23.92 -20.06 25.03
CA ALA A 174 -22.52 -19.63 25.10
C ALA A 174 -21.48 -20.74 24.79
N HIS A 175 -21.90 -22.03 24.81
CA HIS A 175 -21.01 -23.18 24.64
C HIS A 175 -21.37 -24.05 23.43
N GLN A 176 -22.26 -23.61 22.56
CA GLN A 176 -22.65 -24.36 21.36
C GLN A 176 -21.51 -24.57 20.35
N ALA A 177 -20.47 -23.72 20.41
CA ALA A 177 -19.25 -23.92 19.64
C ALA A 177 -18.32 -24.92 20.35
N GLY A 178 -17.75 -25.88 19.64
CA GLY A 178 -16.82 -26.86 20.21
C GLY A 178 -15.45 -26.27 20.61
N TYR A 179 -15.22 -24.97 20.40
CA TYR A 179 -14.01 -24.24 20.78
C TYR A 179 -14.40 -22.98 21.53
N GLY A 180 -13.76 -22.75 22.67
CA GLY A 180 -14.01 -21.58 23.51
C GLY A 180 -13.56 -20.26 22.85
N PRO A 181 -13.99 -19.11 23.40
CA PRO A 181 -13.77 -17.81 22.75
C PRO A 181 -12.30 -17.46 22.54
N ARG A 182 -11.43 -17.73 23.51
CA ARG A 182 -9.99 -17.44 23.39
C ARG A 182 -9.31 -18.27 22.30
N LEU A 183 -9.60 -19.57 22.21
CA LEU A 183 -9.07 -20.43 21.16
C LEU A 183 -9.64 -20.04 19.77
N THR A 184 -10.93 -19.72 19.71
CA THR A 184 -11.57 -19.19 18.50
C THR A 184 -10.89 -17.90 18.04
N ALA A 185 -10.62 -16.96 18.94
CA ALA A 185 -9.91 -15.72 18.66
C ALA A 185 -8.46 -15.97 18.21
N LEU A 186 -7.74 -16.92 18.83
CA LEU A 186 -6.37 -17.28 18.45
C LEU A 186 -6.32 -17.85 17.00
N ILE A 187 -7.25 -18.73 16.65
CA ILE A 187 -7.35 -19.26 15.29
C ILE A 187 -7.63 -18.11 14.28
N GLY A 188 -8.51 -17.18 14.65
CA GLY A 188 -8.78 -15.98 13.85
C GLY A 188 -7.56 -15.07 13.73
N GLU A 189 -6.81 -14.86 14.79
CA GLU A 189 -5.56 -14.09 14.81
C GLU A 189 -4.54 -14.70 13.86
N LEU A 190 -4.29 -16.02 13.96
CA LEU A 190 -3.36 -16.72 13.08
C LEU A 190 -3.76 -16.65 11.62
N ALA A 191 -5.02 -16.95 11.30
CA ALA A 191 -5.51 -16.99 9.94
C ALA A 191 -5.62 -15.58 9.30
N GLY A 192 -6.08 -14.59 10.06
CA GLY A 192 -6.32 -13.23 9.58
C GLY A 192 -5.12 -12.31 9.73
N ILE A 193 -4.70 -12.05 10.96
CA ILE A 193 -3.66 -11.07 11.26
C ILE A 193 -2.28 -11.56 10.79
N HIS A 194 -1.95 -12.82 11.10
CA HIS A 194 -0.69 -13.44 10.69
C HIS A 194 -0.74 -14.01 9.28
N ARG A 195 -1.93 -14.14 8.67
CA ARG A 195 -2.13 -14.63 7.29
C ARG A 195 -1.60 -16.06 7.12
N THR A 196 -1.70 -16.84 8.16
CA THR A 196 -1.32 -18.25 8.17
C THR A 196 -2.34 -19.05 7.38
N SER A 197 -1.90 -19.96 6.50
CA SER A 197 -2.83 -20.83 5.77
C SER A 197 -3.59 -21.73 6.74
N TRP A 198 -4.79 -22.14 6.38
CA TRP A 198 -5.63 -22.98 7.25
C TRP A 198 -4.97 -24.32 7.63
N ARG A 199 -4.14 -24.88 6.72
CA ARG A 199 -3.34 -26.07 7.03
C ARG A 199 -2.30 -25.80 8.09
N LEU A 200 -1.58 -24.69 7.99
CA LEU A 200 -0.60 -24.29 9.00
C LEU A 200 -1.27 -23.92 10.34
N VAL A 201 -2.50 -23.38 10.32
CA VAL A 201 -3.30 -23.17 11.55
C VAL A 201 -3.66 -24.52 12.17
N GLN A 202 -4.08 -25.50 11.37
CA GLN A 202 -4.35 -26.86 11.82
C GLN A 202 -3.10 -27.49 12.42
N ASP A 203 -1.96 -27.42 11.72
CA ASP A 203 -0.67 -27.97 12.19
C ASP A 203 -0.23 -27.32 13.51
N PHE A 204 -0.40 -26.00 13.66
CA PHE A 204 -0.12 -25.30 14.90
C PHE A 204 -1.02 -25.80 16.05
N CYS A 205 -2.32 -25.96 15.81
CA CYS A 205 -3.23 -26.51 16.81
C CYS A 205 -2.84 -27.92 17.23
N HIS A 206 -2.41 -28.78 16.29
CA HIS A 206 -1.99 -30.13 16.61
C HIS A 206 -0.63 -30.18 17.33
N SER A 207 0.39 -29.47 16.79
CA SER A 207 1.76 -29.62 17.27
C SER A 207 2.07 -28.82 18.52
N VAL A 208 1.44 -27.65 18.69
CA VAL A 208 1.73 -26.72 19.81
C VAL A 208 0.67 -26.77 20.89
N LEU A 209 -0.60 -26.86 20.49
CA LEU A 209 -1.72 -26.86 21.44
C LEU A 209 -2.29 -28.25 21.73
N HIS A 210 -1.83 -29.29 21.02
CA HIS A 210 -2.31 -30.67 21.13
C HIS A 210 -3.82 -30.84 20.91
N ILE A 211 -4.42 -29.97 20.08
CA ILE A 211 -5.86 -29.97 19.79
C ILE A 211 -6.12 -30.60 18.42
N PRO A 212 -6.92 -31.66 18.33
CA PRO A 212 -7.38 -32.19 17.06
C PRO A 212 -8.42 -31.26 16.45
N ILE A 213 -8.10 -30.64 15.31
CA ILE A 213 -9.02 -29.78 14.57
C ILE A 213 -8.99 -30.14 13.07
N SER A 214 -10.14 -30.22 12.43
CA SER A 214 -10.23 -30.43 10.98
C SER A 214 -10.19 -29.09 10.23
N LEU A 215 -9.81 -29.10 8.92
CA LEU A 215 -9.84 -27.91 8.08
C LEU A 215 -11.23 -27.28 8.00
N GLY A 216 -12.28 -28.12 7.91
CA GLY A 216 -13.66 -27.63 7.93
C GLY A 216 -14.04 -26.96 9.25
N ALA A 217 -13.48 -27.41 10.39
CA ALA A 217 -13.68 -26.75 11.67
C ALA A 217 -12.92 -25.41 11.73
N VAL A 218 -11.69 -25.33 11.21
CA VAL A 218 -10.94 -24.06 11.06
C VAL A 218 -11.76 -23.04 10.26
N GLN A 219 -12.34 -23.45 9.14
CA GLN A 219 -13.21 -22.57 8.33
C GLN A 219 -14.42 -22.08 9.13
N LYS A 220 -15.11 -22.97 9.86
CA LYS A 220 -16.26 -22.58 10.70
C LYS A 220 -15.85 -21.59 11.78
N VAL A 221 -14.68 -21.76 12.38
CA VAL A 221 -14.13 -20.82 13.37
C VAL A 221 -13.88 -19.46 12.73
N ILE A 222 -13.21 -19.40 11.58
CA ILE A 222 -12.95 -18.15 10.85
C ILE A 222 -14.26 -17.42 10.52
N ASN A 223 -15.27 -18.13 10.06
CA ASN A 223 -16.58 -17.54 9.76
C ASN A 223 -17.24 -16.94 11.02
N ARG A 224 -17.13 -17.61 12.17
CA ARG A 224 -17.62 -17.05 13.45
C ARG A 224 -16.87 -15.81 13.88
N VAL A 225 -15.54 -15.81 13.79
CA VAL A 225 -14.74 -14.62 14.09
C VAL A 225 -15.12 -13.48 13.15
N SER A 226 -15.31 -13.77 11.85
CA SER A 226 -15.75 -12.76 10.88
C SER A 226 -17.11 -12.15 11.27
N GLN A 227 -18.04 -12.94 11.79
CA GLN A 227 -19.33 -12.42 12.27
C GLN A 227 -19.16 -11.64 13.59
N ALA A 228 -18.35 -12.15 14.52
CA ALA A 228 -18.11 -11.51 15.81
C ALA A 228 -17.52 -10.09 15.69
N ILE A 229 -16.72 -9.82 14.68
CA ILE A 229 -16.09 -8.50 14.46
C ILE A 229 -16.91 -7.56 13.57
N VAL A 230 -18.15 -7.92 13.18
CA VAL A 230 -19.03 -7.01 12.43
C VAL A 230 -19.27 -5.69 13.14
N PRO A 231 -19.62 -5.66 14.45
CA PRO A 231 -19.83 -4.38 15.14
C PRO A 231 -18.59 -3.48 15.13
N HIS A 232 -17.40 -4.05 15.25
CA HIS A 232 -16.15 -3.28 15.13
C HIS A 232 -15.97 -2.69 13.73
N TYR A 233 -16.26 -3.48 12.69
CA TYR A 233 -16.15 -3.00 11.32
C TYR A 233 -17.10 -1.84 11.03
N GLU A 234 -18.34 -1.93 11.49
CA GLU A 234 -19.36 -0.89 11.33
C GLU A 234 -18.99 0.39 12.10
N ALA A 235 -18.51 0.26 13.34
CA ALA A 235 -18.03 1.39 14.13
C ALA A 235 -16.82 2.08 13.46
N ILE A 236 -15.86 1.28 12.96
CA ILE A 236 -14.71 1.80 12.22
C ILE A 236 -15.16 2.53 10.95
N ALA A 237 -16.13 2.00 10.22
CA ALA A 237 -16.69 2.64 9.03
C ALA A 237 -17.32 3.99 9.35
N THR A 238 -18.12 4.04 10.42
CA THR A 238 -18.75 5.28 10.90
C THR A 238 -17.69 6.31 11.28
N LEU A 239 -16.69 5.94 12.07
CA LEU A 239 -15.60 6.85 12.47
C LEU A 239 -14.75 7.33 11.29
N ALA A 240 -14.49 6.46 10.31
CA ALA A 240 -13.76 6.85 9.10
C ALA A 240 -14.53 7.92 8.32
N ARG A 241 -15.85 7.75 8.20
CA ARG A 241 -16.75 8.67 7.47
C ARG A 241 -17.08 9.95 8.24
N GLN A 242 -16.78 10.03 9.53
CA GLN A 242 -16.88 11.25 10.33
C GLN A 242 -15.56 12.02 10.41
N ALA A 243 -14.47 11.45 9.96
CA ALA A 243 -13.15 12.07 10.09
C ALA A 243 -13.00 13.30 9.17
N PRO A 244 -12.35 14.38 9.62
CA PRO A 244 -12.16 15.57 8.80
C PRO A 244 -11.19 15.37 7.65
N VAL A 245 -10.29 14.38 7.74
CA VAL A 245 -9.27 14.07 6.72
C VAL A 245 -9.24 12.56 6.46
N GLY A 246 -9.38 12.19 5.19
CA GLY A 246 -9.31 10.81 4.72
C GLY A 246 -8.20 10.61 3.70
N TYR A 247 -7.35 9.61 3.94
CA TYR A 247 -6.30 9.16 3.04
C TYR A 247 -6.80 7.93 2.29
N ILE A 248 -7.00 8.05 0.98
CA ILE A 248 -7.64 7.01 0.18
C ILE A 248 -6.66 6.50 -0.88
N ASP A 249 -6.64 5.18 -1.04
CA ASP A 249 -5.84 4.48 -2.04
C ASP A 249 -6.46 3.10 -2.32
N GLU A 250 -6.07 2.44 -3.41
CA GLU A 250 -6.59 1.13 -3.79
C GLU A 250 -5.49 0.23 -4.37
N THR A 251 -5.74 -1.07 -4.31
CA THR A 251 -4.85 -2.08 -4.89
C THR A 251 -5.66 -3.18 -5.57
N PRO A 252 -5.17 -3.79 -6.65
CA PRO A 252 -5.80 -4.98 -7.21
C PRO A 252 -6.03 -6.05 -6.13
N TRP A 253 -7.16 -6.71 -6.20
CA TRP A 253 -7.53 -7.89 -5.41
C TRP A 253 -8.08 -8.96 -6.35
N TYR A 254 -8.07 -10.20 -5.96
CA TYR A 254 -8.67 -11.27 -6.74
C TYR A 254 -9.68 -12.03 -5.89
N CYS A 255 -10.86 -12.31 -6.46
CA CYS A 255 -11.85 -13.19 -5.88
C CYS A 255 -12.25 -14.21 -6.93
N HIS A 256 -12.06 -15.48 -6.63
CA HIS A 256 -12.31 -16.57 -7.57
C HIS A 256 -11.70 -16.32 -8.95
N ASN A 257 -10.40 -15.96 -8.99
CA ASN A 257 -9.62 -15.57 -10.17
C ASN A 257 -10.14 -14.33 -10.93
N THR A 258 -11.19 -13.66 -10.46
CA THR A 258 -11.72 -12.44 -11.04
C THR A 258 -11.04 -11.22 -10.40
N LEU A 259 -10.56 -10.29 -11.22
CA LEU A 259 -9.97 -9.05 -10.75
C LEU A 259 -11.03 -8.18 -10.06
N GLN A 260 -10.77 -7.86 -8.83
CA GLN A 260 -11.48 -6.89 -8.00
C GLN A 260 -10.51 -5.85 -7.46
N TRP A 261 -10.98 -4.92 -6.63
CA TRP A 261 -10.15 -3.84 -6.08
C TRP A 261 -10.40 -3.69 -4.59
N LEU A 262 -9.32 -3.79 -3.82
CA LEU A 262 -9.35 -3.51 -2.40
C LEU A 262 -9.01 -2.04 -2.19
N TRP A 263 -9.96 -1.31 -1.66
CA TRP A 263 -9.90 0.10 -1.33
C TRP A 263 -9.62 0.28 0.16
N THR A 264 -8.96 1.37 0.52
CA THR A 264 -8.81 1.78 1.92
C THR A 264 -9.09 3.25 2.09
N MET A 265 -9.77 3.59 3.18
CA MET A 265 -9.85 4.93 3.73
C MET A 265 -9.19 4.93 5.10
N THR A 266 -8.05 5.59 5.22
CA THR A 266 -7.27 5.67 6.45
C THR A 266 -7.34 7.08 7.00
N THR A 267 -7.65 7.22 8.28
CA THR A 267 -7.73 8.50 8.98
C THR A 267 -6.61 8.63 10.02
N ALA A 268 -6.70 9.58 10.91
CA ALA A 268 -5.76 9.71 12.03
C ALA A 268 -5.84 8.51 12.98
N THR A 269 -7.03 7.97 13.21
CA THR A 269 -7.32 6.97 14.24
C THR A 269 -7.72 5.61 13.69
N VAL A 270 -8.46 5.55 12.58
CA VAL A 270 -9.03 4.31 12.04
C VAL A 270 -8.65 4.08 10.58
N SER A 271 -8.77 2.83 10.14
CA SER A 271 -8.61 2.43 8.74
C SER A 271 -9.72 1.50 8.31
N LEU A 272 -10.51 1.92 7.35
CA LEU A 272 -11.58 1.14 6.72
C LEU A 272 -11.06 0.49 5.44
N TYR A 273 -11.44 -0.76 5.19
CA TYR A 273 -11.16 -1.48 3.94
C TYR A 273 -12.45 -1.99 3.33
N LEU A 274 -12.52 -1.92 2.01
CA LEU A 274 -13.65 -2.38 1.21
C LEU A 274 -13.13 -3.05 -0.06
N ILE A 275 -13.64 -4.24 -0.41
CA ILE A 275 -13.37 -4.90 -1.69
C ILE A 275 -14.56 -4.65 -2.61
N HIS A 276 -14.28 -4.13 -3.82
CA HIS A 276 -15.29 -3.80 -4.81
C HIS A 276 -14.91 -4.41 -6.16
N PRO A 277 -15.88 -4.90 -6.96
CA PRO A 277 -15.59 -5.48 -8.27
C PRO A 277 -14.84 -4.54 -9.22
N ASN A 278 -15.11 -3.24 -9.15
CA ASN A 278 -14.59 -2.26 -10.10
C ASN A 278 -13.66 -1.23 -9.44
N ARG A 279 -12.69 -0.74 -10.23
CA ARG A 279 -11.94 0.48 -9.94
C ARG A 279 -12.68 1.66 -10.55
N SER A 280 -13.73 2.14 -9.88
CA SER A 280 -14.67 3.12 -10.44
C SER A 280 -15.07 4.20 -9.44
N LYS A 281 -15.85 5.19 -9.90
CA LYS A 281 -16.49 6.19 -9.05
C LYS A 281 -17.44 5.52 -8.04
N ASP A 282 -18.16 4.48 -8.47
CA ASP A 282 -19.13 3.81 -7.59
C ASP A 282 -18.43 3.10 -6.43
N ALA A 283 -17.26 2.48 -6.69
CA ALA A 283 -16.43 1.89 -5.64
C ALA A 283 -15.94 2.95 -4.63
N PHE A 284 -15.53 4.11 -5.13
CA PHE A 284 -15.12 5.22 -4.28
C PHE A 284 -16.31 5.72 -3.43
N LEU A 285 -17.48 5.91 -4.05
CA LEU A 285 -18.69 6.33 -3.34
C LEU A 285 -19.15 5.27 -2.31
N ALA A 286 -19.05 3.97 -2.63
CA ALA A 286 -19.37 2.91 -1.68
C ALA A 286 -18.43 2.91 -0.46
N LEU A 287 -17.18 3.33 -0.61
CA LEU A 287 -16.23 3.45 0.50
C LEU A 287 -16.58 4.63 1.41
N ILE A 288 -16.80 5.80 0.80
CA ILE A 288 -16.94 7.07 1.54
C ILE A 288 -18.37 7.40 1.94
N GLU A 289 -19.38 6.86 1.21
CA GLU A 289 -20.81 7.23 1.33
C GLU A 289 -21.02 8.75 1.28
N GLU A 290 -21.54 9.36 2.36
CA GLU A 290 -21.84 10.79 2.45
C GLU A 290 -20.69 11.62 3.05
N TRP A 291 -19.48 11.05 3.17
CA TRP A 291 -18.33 11.77 3.70
C TRP A 291 -17.96 12.99 2.84
N GLN A 292 -17.65 14.13 3.49
CA GLN A 292 -17.35 15.41 2.87
C GLN A 292 -16.03 16.03 3.38
N GLY A 293 -15.14 15.25 3.95
CA GLY A 293 -13.88 15.75 4.49
C GLY A 293 -12.82 16.03 3.41
N ILE A 294 -11.62 16.36 3.87
CA ILE A 294 -10.46 16.64 3.02
C ILE A 294 -9.86 15.33 2.52
N LEU A 295 -9.86 15.15 1.21
CA LEU A 295 -9.33 13.96 0.55
C LEU A 295 -7.82 14.10 0.29
N VAL A 296 -7.01 13.19 0.84
CA VAL A 296 -5.60 13.02 0.46
C VAL A 296 -5.46 11.79 -0.43
N SER A 297 -5.03 11.98 -1.68
CA SER A 297 -5.00 10.90 -2.66
C SER A 297 -3.88 11.06 -3.69
N ASP A 298 -3.67 10.04 -4.50
CA ASP A 298 -2.86 10.13 -5.69
C ASP A 298 -3.58 10.93 -6.81
N GLY A 299 -3.12 10.80 -8.03
CA GLY A 299 -3.73 11.50 -9.16
C GLY A 299 -4.66 10.65 -10.01
N TYR A 300 -5.31 9.64 -9.44
CA TYR A 300 -6.32 8.87 -10.16
C TYR A 300 -7.54 9.74 -10.52
N GLY A 301 -8.11 9.52 -11.71
CA GLY A 301 -9.15 10.40 -12.27
C GLY A 301 -10.42 10.52 -11.44
N VAL A 302 -10.77 9.48 -10.68
CA VAL A 302 -11.93 9.49 -9.79
C VAL A 302 -11.75 10.52 -8.68
N TYR A 303 -10.58 10.60 -8.07
CA TYR A 303 -10.26 11.54 -7.01
C TYR A 303 -10.17 13.00 -7.48
N GLN A 304 -9.85 13.23 -8.77
CA GLN A 304 -9.77 14.58 -9.34
C GLN A 304 -11.12 15.26 -9.45
N ARG A 305 -12.21 14.49 -9.38
CA ARG A 305 -13.60 14.99 -9.41
C ARG A 305 -14.19 15.23 -8.03
N TRP A 306 -13.36 15.09 -6.97
CA TRP A 306 -13.80 15.41 -5.62
C TRP A 306 -14.10 16.91 -5.52
N VAL A 307 -15.30 17.24 -5.09
CA VAL A 307 -15.80 18.64 -5.08
C VAL A 307 -15.34 19.42 -3.84
N GLU A 308 -15.04 18.69 -2.76
CA GLU A 308 -14.50 19.25 -1.54
C GLU A 308 -12.97 19.45 -1.62
N SER A 309 -12.36 19.90 -0.53
CA SER A 309 -10.92 20.13 -0.48
C SER A 309 -10.13 18.84 -0.67
N ARG A 310 -9.11 18.88 -1.54
CA ARG A 310 -8.25 17.74 -1.85
C ARG A 310 -6.78 18.10 -1.80
N GLN A 311 -5.98 17.28 -1.11
CA GLN A 311 -4.52 17.31 -1.16
C GLN A 311 -4.00 16.26 -2.15
N THR A 312 -3.31 16.70 -3.19
CA THR A 312 -2.60 15.78 -4.10
C THR A 312 -1.33 15.25 -3.44
N CYS A 313 -1.10 13.96 -3.51
CA CYS A 313 0.11 13.30 -3.01
C CYS A 313 1.37 13.84 -3.71
N LEU A 314 2.18 14.63 -3.01
CA LEU A 314 3.44 15.19 -3.55
C LEU A 314 4.47 14.10 -3.86
N ALA A 315 4.46 12.96 -3.15
CA ALA A 315 5.40 11.87 -3.42
C ALA A 315 5.26 11.33 -4.86
N HIS A 316 4.05 11.24 -5.39
CA HIS A 316 3.80 10.85 -6.77
C HIS A 316 4.29 11.92 -7.77
N ARG A 317 4.10 13.20 -7.47
CA ARG A 317 4.58 14.30 -8.32
C ARG A 317 6.12 14.36 -8.31
N ILE A 318 6.74 14.18 -7.15
CA ILE A 318 8.20 14.09 -6.98
C ILE A 318 8.76 12.90 -7.78
N ARG A 319 8.12 11.73 -7.74
CA ARG A 319 8.53 10.56 -8.55
C ARG A 319 8.44 10.84 -10.05
N SER A 320 7.38 11.48 -10.50
CA SER A 320 7.21 11.87 -11.92
C SER A 320 8.28 12.87 -12.36
N ALA A 321 8.56 13.90 -11.56
CA ALA A 321 9.61 14.88 -11.83
C ALA A 321 11.00 14.23 -11.85
N ARG A 322 11.29 13.30 -10.92
CA ARG A 322 12.54 12.54 -10.90
C ARG A 322 12.69 11.66 -12.14
N GLY A 323 11.63 10.97 -12.57
CA GLY A 323 11.67 10.19 -13.81
C GLY A 323 12.00 11.07 -15.02
N LEU A 324 11.42 12.27 -15.07
CA LEU A 324 11.71 13.23 -16.14
C LEU A 324 13.16 13.76 -16.06
N SER A 325 13.71 14.01 -14.88
CA SER A 325 15.09 14.50 -14.69
C SER A 325 16.16 13.49 -15.13
N GLN A 326 15.80 12.23 -15.30
CA GLN A 326 16.69 11.15 -15.71
C GLN A 326 16.63 10.84 -17.23
N LYS A 327 15.85 11.62 -17.99
CA LYS A 327 15.76 11.47 -19.43
C LYS A 327 17.07 11.92 -20.12
N ARG A 328 17.40 11.33 -21.28
CA ARG A 328 18.57 11.68 -22.09
C ARG A 328 18.44 13.06 -22.72
N ASP A 329 17.22 13.44 -23.07
CA ASP A 329 16.93 14.78 -23.60
C ASP A 329 17.22 15.84 -22.51
N THR A 330 18.13 16.75 -22.82
CA THR A 330 18.61 17.79 -21.90
C THR A 330 17.50 18.76 -21.49
N GLN A 331 16.57 19.06 -22.36
CA GLN A 331 15.44 19.95 -22.08
C GLN A 331 14.42 19.29 -21.16
N LEU A 332 14.12 18.00 -21.39
CA LEU A 332 13.28 17.21 -20.49
C LEU A 332 13.92 17.05 -19.12
N ALA A 333 15.22 16.73 -19.09
CA ALA A 333 15.99 16.60 -17.85
C ALA A 333 16.05 17.91 -17.05
N ALA A 334 16.23 19.06 -17.71
CA ALA A 334 16.22 20.38 -17.09
C ALA A 334 14.85 20.71 -16.45
N CYS A 335 13.74 20.46 -17.16
CA CYS A 335 12.40 20.60 -16.61
C CYS A 335 12.19 19.70 -15.41
N GLY A 336 12.54 18.41 -15.53
CA GLY A 336 12.41 17.43 -14.47
C GLY A 336 13.19 17.80 -13.22
N THR A 337 14.44 18.27 -13.38
CA THR A 337 15.31 18.72 -12.29
C THR A 337 14.74 19.94 -11.56
N TRP A 338 14.25 20.92 -12.31
CA TRP A 338 13.61 22.11 -11.72
C TRP A 338 12.33 21.73 -10.98
N ALA A 339 11.43 20.97 -11.62
CA ALA A 339 10.19 20.50 -10.98
C ALA A 339 10.48 19.67 -9.71
N LEU A 340 11.48 18.79 -9.75
CA LEU A 340 11.90 17.98 -8.61
C LEU A 340 12.32 18.87 -7.44
N LYS A 341 13.15 19.87 -7.69
CA LYS A 341 13.61 20.83 -6.67
C LYS A 341 12.44 21.57 -6.01
N GLU A 342 11.55 22.15 -6.81
CA GLU A 342 10.42 22.93 -6.27
C GLU A 342 9.41 22.04 -5.53
N LEU A 343 9.10 20.84 -6.01
CA LEU A 343 8.20 19.90 -5.33
C LEU A 343 8.80 19.35 -4.03
N GLN A 344 10.12 19.12 -3.98
CA GLN A 344 10.79 18.71 -2.75
C GLN A 344 10.80 19.86 -1.72
N ALA A 345 11.07 21.09 -2.16
CA ALA A 345 10.99 22.26 -1.32
C ALA A 345 9.57 22.43 -0.73
N LEU A 346 8.53 22.32 -1.55
CA LEU A 346 7.14 22.35 -1.08
C LEU A 346 6.86 21.26 -0.04
N CYS A 347 7.28 20.03 -0.30
CA CYS A 347 7.08 18.93 0.65
C CYS A 347 7.80 19.15 1.99
N HIS A 348 8.95 19.80 1.99
CA HIS A 348 9.70 20.13 3.21
C HIS A 348 9.01 21.21 4.06
N MET A 349 8.20 22.08 3.46
CA MET A 349 7.41 23.10 4.17
C MET A 349 6.42 22.49 5.18
N ALA A 350 6.09 21.20 5.05
CA ALA A 350 5.29 20.49 6.06
C ALA A 350 5.98 20.38 7.43
N LYS A 351 7.32 20.45 7.46
CA LYS A 351 8.12 20.38 8.71
C LYS A 351 8.52 21.76 9.23
N ALA A 352 8.67 22.69 8.33
CA ALA A 352 9.05 24.08 8.61
C ALA A 352 8.20 24.99 7.72
N PRO A 353 7.01 25.44 8.20
CA PRO A 353 6.15 26.34 7.44
C PRO A 353 6.93 27.59 6.99
N PRO A 354 6.79 28.01 5.73
CA PRO A 354 7.54 29.14 5.18
C PRO A 354 7.02 30.48 5.72
N SER A 355 7.90 31.46 5.80
CA SER A 355 7.49 32.87 5.93
C SER A 355 6.76 33.36 4.65
N GLY A 356 6.03 34.46 4.73
CA GLY A 356 5.34 35.03 3.57
C GLY A 356 6.28 35.35 2.40
N GLY A 357 7.52 35.82 2.69
CA GLY A 357 8.54 36.08 1.67
C GLY A 357 9.07 34.80 1.01
N GLU A 358 9.34 33.75 1.80
CA GLU A 358 9.79 32.45 1.29
C GLU A 358 8.72 31.79 0.43
N TRP A 359 7.46 31.88 0.86
CA TRP A 359 6.32 31.39 0.09
C TRP A 359 6.20 32.11 -1.26
N SER A 360 6.22 33.45 -1.25
CA SER A 360 6.12 34.26 -2.47
C SER A 360 7.26 33.96 -3.45
N ALA A 361 8.47 33.85 -2.94
CA ALA A 361 9.65 33.49 -3.75
C ALA A 361 9.54 32.10 -4.35
N TRP A 362 9.10 31.10 -3.57
CA TRP A 362 8.85 29.75 -4.07
C TRP A 362 7.75 29.73 -5.13
N TYR A 363 6.62 30.38 -4.85
CA TYR A 363 5.45 30.43 -5.76
C TYR A 363 5.83 31.08 -7.09
N ALA A 364 6.59 32.17 -7.08
CA ALA A 364 7.07 32.82 -8.30
C ALA A 364 7.99 31.91 -9.13
N ARG A 365 8.88 31.11 -8.50
CA ARG A 365 9.71 30.13 -9.22
C ARG A 365 8.88 29.00 -9.80
N PHE A 366 7.90 28.52 -9.05
CA PHE A 366 6.99 27.47 -9.50
C PHE A 366 6.14 27.94 -10.69
N CYS A 367 5.57 29.13 -10.64
CA CYS A 367 4.82 29.71 -11.77
C CYS A 367 5.70 29.91 -13.01
N ARG A 368 6.96 30.33 -12.85
CA ARG A 368 7.93 30.42 -13.98
C ARG A 368 8.23 29.07 -14.61
N LEU A 369 8.36 28.02 -13.80
CA LEU A 369 8.50 26.65 -14.31
C LEU A 369 7.31 26.28 -15.19
N LEU A 370 6.08 26.47 -14.67
CA LEU A 370 4.86 26.14 -15.40
C LEU A 370 4.79 26.91 -16.72
N LYS A 371 4.96 28.24 -16.68
CA LYS A 371 4.91 29.10 -17.89
C LYS A 371 5.93 28.69 -18.94
N ARG A 372 7.15 28.29 -18.54
CA ARG A 372 8.21 27.92 -19.47
C ARG A 372 7.95 26.65 -20.26
N TYR A 373 7.27 25.65 -19.63
CA TYR A 373 7.13 24.33 -20.24
C TYR A 373 5.69 23.93 -20.58
N HIS A 374 4.69 24.74 -20.23
CA HIS A 374 3.28 24.42 -20.37
C HIS A 374 2.86 24.10 -21.83
N GLU A 375 3.34 24.89 -22.79
CA GLU A 375 2.96 24.78 -24.22
C GLU A 375 3.63 23.59 -24.94
N ARG A 376 4.60 22.93 -24.32
CA ARG A 376 5.30 21.80 -24.93
C ARG A 376 4.36 20.60 -25.07
N LEU A 377 4.47 19.88 -26.20
CA LEU A 377 3.65 18.68 -26.48
C LEU A 377 4.24 17.38 -25.92
N ASP A 378 5.42 17.45 -25.31
CA ASP A 378 6.17 16.34 -24.72
C ASP A 378 5.87 16.07 -23.24
N ASP A 379 6.71 15.24 -22.60
CA ASP A 379 6.59 14.87 -21.19
C ASP A 379 6.72 16.08 -20.24
N ALA A 380 7.50 17.10 -20.62
CA ALA A 380 7.63 18.32 -19.83
C ALA A 380 6.33 19.11 -19.80
N GLY A 381 5.70 19.29 -20.97
CA GLY A 381 4.39 19.93 -21.06
C GLY A 381 3.28 19.12 -20.37
N ARG A 382 3.32 17.78 -20.45
CA ARG A 382 2.38 16.92 -19.72
C ARG A 382 2.50 17.09 -18.21
N LEU A 383 3.72 17.11 -17.69
CA LEU A 383 3.96 17.32 -16.25
C LEU A 383 3.47 18.69 -15.78
N THR A 384 3.85 19.76 -16.49
CA THR A 384 3.53 21.14 -16.09
C THR A 384 2.04 21.44 -16.20
N ARG A 385 1.35 21.02 -17.27
CA ARG A 385 -0.13 21.11 -17.40
C ARG A 385 -0.84 20.36 -16.26
N ARG A 386 -0.32 19.20 -15.85
CA ARG A 386 -0.88 18.46 -14.74
C ARG A 386 -0.67 19.20 -13.42
N LEU A 387 0.52 19.73 -13.14
CA LEU A 387 0.80 20.52 -11.94
C LEU A 387 -0.07 21.78 -11.89
N GLN A 388 -0.28 22.45 -13.02
CA GLN A 388 -1.14 23.62 -13.10
C GLN A 388 -2.62 23.29 -12.79
N ARG A 389 -3.14 22.21 -13.35
CA ARG A 389 -4.50 21.75 -13.11
C ARG A 389 -4.74 21.36 -11.65
N GLU A 390 -3.73 20.79 -10.99
CA GLU A 390 -3.79 20.38 -9.59
C GLU A 390 -3.30 21.45 -8.61
N MET A 391 -3.04 22.69 -9.08
CA MET A 391 -2.36 23.72 -8.31
C MET A 391 -3.03 23.96 -6.94
N ALA A 392 -4.33 24.14 -6.90
CA ALA A 392 -5.07 24.37 -5.65
C ALA A 392 -4.93 23.20 -4.64
N SER A 393 -4.66 21.99 -5.14
CA SER A 393 -4.54 20.76 -4.35
C SER A 393 -3.11 20.39 -3.94
N LEU A 394 -2.10 21.19 -4.30
CA LEU A 394 -0.69 20.85 -4.01
C LEU A 394 -0.24 21.22 -2.60
N TRP A 395 -0.89 22.18 -1.95
CA TRP A 395 -0.47 22.74 -0.67
C TRP A 395 -1.60 22.94 0.35
N VAL A 396 -2.66 22.14 0.27
CA VAL A 396 -3.75 22.14 1.26
C VAL A 396 -3.20 21.84 2.66
N PHE A 397 -2.18 20.99 2.77
CA PHE A 397 -1.48 20.67 4.02
C PHE A 397 -0.83 21.87 4.73
N LEU A 398 -0.64 23.01 4.04
CA LEU A 398 -0.14 24.24 4.65
C LEU A 398 -1.25 25.09 5.28
N ARG A 399 -2.51 24.81 4.93
CA ARG A 399 -3.69 25.58 5.37
C ARG A 399 -4.55 24.79 6.35
N GLU A 400 -4.60 23.47 6.18
CA GLU A 400 -5.49 22.58 6.90
C GLU A 400 -4.71 21.67 7.86
N GLN A 401 -5.08 21.76 9.14
CA GLN A 401 -4.44 20.98 10.18
C GLN A 401 -4.70 19.47 9.99
N GLY A 402 -3.71 18.64 10.25
CA GLY A 402 -3.82 17.18 10.14
C GLY A 402 -3.69 16.63 8.72
N VAL A 403 -3.57 17.47 7.69
CA VAL A 403 -3.32 17.06 6.31
C VAL A 403 -1.82 16.86 6.08
N GLU A 404 -1.43 15.66 5.64
CA GLU A 404 -0.05 15.36 5.24
C GLU A 404 0.17 15.72 3.75
N PRO A 405 1.39 16.13 3.34
CA PRO A 405 1.69 16.46 1.94
C PRO A 405 1.68 15.23 1.02
N THR A 406 1.60 14.02 1.58
CA THR A 406 1.71 12.75 0.86
C THR A 406 0.63 11.77 1.28
N ASN A 407 0.25 10.85 0.39
CA ASN A 407 -0.67 9.75 0.69
C ASN A 407 0.02 8.52 1.30
N ASN A 408 1.20 8.69 1.89
CA ASN A 408 1.98 7.58 2.44
C ASN A 408 1.24 6.83 3.56
N ARG A 409 0.25 7.47 4.22
CA ARG A 409 -0.58 6.85 5.25
C ARG A 409 -1.42 5.72 4.66
N ALA A 410 -2.16 5.97 3.57
CA ALA A 410 -2.91 4.95 2.86
C ALA A 410 -1.99 3.90 2.20
N GLU A 411 -0.88 4.32 1.57
CA GLU A 411 0.09 3.39 0.98
C GLU A 411 0.66 2.40 2.02
N ARG A 412 0.97 2.87 3.24
CA ARG A 412 1.43 2.01 4.35
C ARG A 412 0.33 1.07 4.85
N SER A 413 -0.90 1.56 4.90
CA SER A 413 -2.08 0.79 5.30
C SER A 413 -2.32 -0.37 4.32
N LEU A 414 -2.26 -0.12 3.01
CA LEU A 414 -2.42 -1.15 1.97
C LEU A 414 -1.33 -2.22 1.95
N ARG A 415 -0.17 -1.97 2.55
CA ARG A 415 0.95 -2.93 2.51
C ARG A 415 0.57 -4.31 3.05
N CYS A 416 -0.26 -4.36 4.10
CA CYS A 416 -0.77 -5.62 4.65
C CYS A 416 -1.64 -6.39 3.65
N ALA A 417 -2.54 -5.70 2.98
CA ALA A 417 -3.39 -6.28 1.94
C ALA A 417 -2.58 -6.80 0.75
N VAL A 418 -1.59 -6.02 0.30
CA VAL A 418 -0.67 -6.45 -0.78
C VAL A 418 0.10 -7.71 -0.39
N MET A 419 0.56 -7.80 0.87
CA MET A 419 1.26 -9.01 1.36
C MET A 419 0.30 -10.19 1.48
N TRP A 420 -0.95 -9.98 1.91
CA TRP A 420 -1.97 -11.02 1.96
C TRP A 420 -2.24 -11.58 0.56
N ARG A 421 -2.56 -10.70 -0.41
CA ARG A 421 -2.76 -11.11 -1.79
C ARG A 421 -1.59 -11.93 -2.36
N LYS A 422 -0.34 -11.56 -2.02
CA LYS A 422 0.85 -12.27 -2.50
C LYS A 422 1.01 -13.67 -1.91
N SER A 423 0.48 -13.91 -0.71
CA SER A 423 0.54 -15.22 -0.06
C SER A 423 -0.66 -16.12 -0.39
N SER A 424 -1.85 -15.54 -0.61
CA SER A 424 -3.08 -16.30 -0.82
C SER A 424 -3.64 -16.20 -2.24
N SER A 425 -3.06 -15.37 -3.12
CA SER A 425 -3.61 -15.01 -4.44
C SER A 425 -4.98 -14.31 -4.40
N GLY A 426 -5.49 -13.97 -3.22
CA GLY A 426 -6.79 -13.34 -3.01
C GLY A 426 -7.73 -14.19 -2.17
N THR A 427 -9.01 -14.22 -2.55
CA THR A 427 -10.10 -14.95 -1.88
C THR A 427 -10.90 -15.76 -2.90
N ASP A 428 -11.65 -16.77 -2.44
CA ASP A 428 -12.47 -17.64 -3.31
C ASP A 428 -13.98 -17.38 -3.15
N SER A 429 -14.38 -16.39 -2.36
CA SER A 429 -15.80 -16.09 -2.12
C SER A 429 -16.02 -14.71 -1.54
N GLU A 430 -17.26 -14.21 -1.63
CA GLU A 430 -17.68 -12.97 -0.97
C GLU A 430 -17.55 -13.04 0.55
N ALA A 431 -17.80 -14.19 1.17
CA ALA A 431 -17.55 -14.37 2.60
C ALA A 431 -16.06 -14.19 2.94
N GLY A 432 -15.18 -14.67 2.07
CA GLY A 432 -13.74 -14.44 2.17
C GLY A 432 -13.38 -12.96 2.02
N ASN A 433 -14.00 -12.24 1.08
CA ASN A 433 -13.85 -10.79 0.94
C ASN A 433 -14.24 -10.06 2.24
N ARG A 434 -15.43 -10.36 2.79
CA ARG A 434 -15.88 -9.76 4.06
C ARG A 434 -14.94 -10.07 5.23
N TRP A 435 -14.38 -11.28 5.28
CA TRP A 435 -13.35 -11.65 6.25
C TRP A 435 -12.12 -10.75 6.15
N VAL A 436 -11.60 -10.55 4.94
CA VAL A 436 -10.41 -9.71 4.69
C VAL A 436 -10.68 -8.26 5.06
N GLU A 437 -11.79 -7.68 4.63
CA GLU A 437 -12.18 -6.29 4.94
C GLU A 437 -12.24 -6.04 6.45
N ARG A 438 -12.97 -6.88 7.15
CA ARG A 438 -13.20 -6.78 8.59
C ARG A 438 -11.89 -6.94 9.38
N THR A 439 -11.12 -7.96 9.03
CA THR A 439 -9.85 -8.27 9.71
C THR A 439 -8.80 -7.18 9.48
N LEU A 440 -8.66 -6.67 8.25
CA LEU A 440 -7.73 -5.59 7.96
C LEU A 440 -8.13 -4.29 8.65
N SER A 441 -9.44 -3.98 8.67
CA SER A 441 -9.96 -2.79 9.33
C SER A 441 -9.70 -2.85 10.83
N LEU A 442 -10.03 -3.94 11.49
CA LEU A 442 -9.76 -4.14 12.92
C LEU A 442 -8.27 -4.05 13.22
N ARG A 443 -7.46 -4.85 12.52
CA ARG A 443 -6.01 -4.90 12.74
C ARG A 443 -5.33 -3.55 12.61
N GLN A 444 -5.61 -2.85 11.49
CA GLN A 444 -4.93 -1.58 11.23
C GLN A 444 -5.39 -0.50 12.21
N THR A 445 -6.64 -0.50 12.61
CA THR A 445 -7.19 0.40 13.63
C THR A 445 -6.58 0.12 15.00
N CYS A 446 -6.54 -1.13 15.45
CA CYS A 446 -5.84 -1.50 16.69
C CYS A 446 -4.39 -1.00 16.69
N ARG A 447 -3.67 -1.19 15.57
CA ARG A 447 -2.28 -0.73 15.45
C ARG A 447 -2.16 0.79 15.52
N GLN A 448 -3.09 1.56 14.95
CA GLN A 448 -3.08 3.02 15.02
C GLN A 448 -3.32 3.53 16.43
N LEU A 449 -4.18 2.86 17.18
CA LEU A 449 -4.56 3.21 18.54
C LEU A 449 -3.68 2.54 19.63
N GLY A 450 -2.68 1.73 19.23
CA GLY A 450 -1.81 1.01 20.17
C GLY A 450 -2.52 -0.09 20.94
N GLN A 451 -3.66 -0.60 20.44
CA GLN A 451 -4.47 -1.65 21.05
C GLN A 451 -4.04 -3.06 20.65
N SER A 452 -4.32 -4.03 21.49
CA SER A 452 -4.11 -5.45 21.21
C SER A 452 -5.19 -5.98 20.27
N THR A 453 -4.83 -6.40 19.05
CA THR A 453 -5.79 -7.03 18.13
C THR A 453 -6.34 -8.33 18.72
N PHE A 454 -5.48 -9.15 19.37
CA PHE A 454 -5.93 -10.38 20.03
C PHE A 454 -6.93 -10.10 21.16
N GLY A 455 -6.67 -9.08 21.97
CA GLY A 455 -7.61 -8.65 23.03
C GLY A 455 -8.98 -8.28 22.47
N ALA A 456 -8.99 -7.47 21.40
CA ALA A 456 -10.23 -7.08 20.71
C ALA A 456 -10.96 -8.29 20.11
N LEU A 457 -10.24 -9.25 19.53
CA LEU A 457 -10.83 -10.48 19.01
C LEU A 457 -11.42 -11.35 20.12
N VAL A 458 -10.75 -11.48 21.27
CA VAL A 458 -11.26 -12.25 22.42
C VAL A 458 -12.56 -11.63 22.93
N ASP A 459 -12.61 -10.31 23.11
CA ASP A 459 -13.83 -9.63 23.53
C ASP A 459 -14.96 -9.80 22.52
N ALA A 460 -14.68 -9.56 21.23
CA ALA A 460 -15.65 -9.71 20.15
C ALA A 460 -16.27 -11.12 20.12
N VAL A 461 -15.42 -12.16 20.17
CA VAL A 461 -15.89 -13.56 20.11
C VAL A 461 -16.62 -13.95 21.39
N THR A 462 -16.15 -13.50 22.55
CA THR A 462 -16.84 -13.76 23.84
C THR A 462 -18.23 -13.13 23.84
N SER A 463 -18.33 -11.88 23.42
CA SER A 463 -19.60 -11.16 23.34
C SER A 463 -20.55 -11.82 22.35
N PHE A 464 -20.03 -12.22 21.16
CA PHE A 464 -20.80 -12.93 20.15
C PHE A 464 -21.38 -14.25 20.68
N PHE A 465 -20.60 -15.06 21.41
CA PHE A 465 -21.08 -16.32 22.01
C PHE A 465 -22.11 -16.10 23.10
N GLN A 466 -22.03 -14.99 23.80
CA GLN A 466 -22.97 -14.61 24.85
C GLN A 466 -24.20 -13.83 24.33
N GLY A 467 -24.28 -13.55 23.02
CA GLY A 467 -25.38 -12.80 22.43
C GLY A 467 -25.42 -11.33 22.87
N ARG A 468 -24.27 -10.74 23.25
CA ARG A 468 -24.14 -9.34 23.67
C ARG A 468 -23.29 -8.51 22.72
N GLN A 469 -23.35 -7.19 22.86
CA GLN A 469 -22.47 -6.28 22.12
C GLN A 469 -21.05 -6.32 22.67
N PRO A 470 -20.01 -6.27 21.82
CA PRO A 470 -18.62 -6.15 22.23
C PRO A 470 -18.32 -4.75 22.79
N ASP A 471 -17.24 -4.63 23.56
CA ASP A 471 -16.73 -3.34 23.98
C ASP A 471 -16.09 -2.59 22.80
N LEU A 472 -16.68 -1.46 22.43
CA LEU A 472 -16.20 -0.56 21.38
C LEU A 472 -15.64 0.76 21.94
N ALA A 473 -15.63 0.96 23.27
CA ALA A 473 -15.22 2.23 23.88
C ALA A 473 -13.76 2.64 23.52
N TRP A 474 -12.90 1.67 23.29
CA TRP A 474 -11.51 1.90 22.90
C TRP A 474 -11.33 2.52 21.50
N LEU A 475 -12.38 2.56 20.68
CA LEU A 475 -12.37 3.19 19.36
C LEU A 475 -12.55 4.71 19.46
N TYR A 476 -13.17 5.21 20.54
CA TYR A 476 -13.51 6.62 20.77
C TYR A 476 -12.56 7.26 21.78
#